data_ba91aea0ed5733c46e8101a08cad9eb2
#
_entry.id   ba91aea0ed5733c46e8101a08cad9eb2
#
_cell.length_a   1.000
_cell.length_b   1.000
_cell.length_c   1.000
_cell.angle_alpha   90.00
_cell.angle_beta   90.00
_cell.angle_gamma   90.00
#
_symmetry.space_group_name_H-M   'P 1'
#
loop_
_entity.id
_entity.type
_entity.pdbx_description
1 polymer ?
#
loop_
_entity_poly.entity_id
_entity_poly.type
_entity_poly.pdbx_seq_one_letter_code
_entity_poly.pdbx_strand_id
1 'polypeptide(L)'
;ANMIERVEVMRGGGSALFGSSAIAGTINIITKEPMRNSAQIAHSLTMIGGSRPDNNTTVNASLVTDDHKAGIYLFGQGRHRASYDHDGDGYSELGKLEGKTLGFRSYLKTSNYSKLTFEYHNISEFRRGGNLLDLPPHETDITEQTDHQINGGGLKFDLFSRDYHHRLNVYTSAQHTKRQSYYGAGKDPNAYGNTTDMTFIGGAQYSYEWDKCLFMPATFTGGAEYSYDDLRDEMLGYNRTIAQTVHIGSAFAQNEWKNDRWSFLIGGRLDKHNMMDHVIFSPRANVRFNPTKDINLRM
;
A
#
# COMPACT_ATOMS: atom_id res chain seq x y z
N ALA A 1 -5.57 10.07 -3.01
CA ALA A 1 -4.56 11.01 -2.49
C ALA A 1 -5.01 11.69 -1.18
N ASN A 2 -6.31 11.98 -0.99
CA ASN A 2 -6.79 12.78 0.16
C ASN A 2 -6.71 12.08 1.52
N MET A 3 -6.57 10.77 1.55
CA MET A 3 -6.36 10.00 2.80
C MET A 3 -4.89 9.95 3.25
N ILE A 4 -3.97 10.35 2.41
CA ILE A 4 -2.54 10.30 2.73
C ILE A 4 -2.17 11.51 3.60
N GLU A 5 -1.53 11.25 4.74
CA GLU A 5 -0.94 12.28 5.59
C GLU A 5 0.49 12.59 5.13
N ARG A 6 1.31 11.55 4.96
CA ARG A 6 2.69 11.67 4.47
C ARG A 6 3.17 10.38 3.82
N VAL A 7 4.21 10.51 3.03
CA VAL A 7 4.93 9.38 2.42
C VAL A 7 6.36 9.39 2.96
N GLU A 8 6.78 8.26 3.49
CA GLU A 8 8.15 8.04 3.98
C GLU A 8 8.88 7.12 3.00
N VAL A 9 10.02 7.58 2.51
CA VAL A 9 10.86 6.82 1.58
C VAL A 9 12.15 6.44 2.29
N MET A 10 12.33 5.13 2.52
CA MET A 10 13.61 4.59 3.01
C MET A 10 14.38 4.03 1.81
N ARG A 11 15.56 4.58 1.56
CA ARG A 11 16.48 4.09 0.53
C ARG A 11 17.46 3.10 1.14
N GLY A 12 17.71 1.99 0.45
CA GLY A 12 18.63 0.94 0.89
C GLY A 12 17.92 -0.15 1.71
N GLY A 13 18.70 -1.11 2.21
CA GLY A 13 18.24 -2.36 2.78
C GLY A 13 17.25 -2.26 3.94
N GLY A 14 15.97 -2.32 3.61
CA GLY A 14 14.87 -2.49 4.57
C GLY A 14 14.48 -3.96 4.82
N SER A 15 15.18 -4.90 4.21
CA SER A 15 14.81 -6.32 4.11
C SER A 15 14.59 -7.03 5.45
N ALA A 16 15.30 -6.64 6.50
CA ALA A 16 15.11 -7.26 7.81
C ALA A 16 13.76 -6.95 8.46
N LEU A 17 13.14 -5.78 8.17
CA LEU A 17 11.81 -5.43 8.69
C LEU A 17 10.69 -5.68 7.69
N PHE A 18 10.96 -5.42 6.40
CA PHE A 18 9.92 -5.36 5.36
C PHE A 18 9.97 -6.54 4.36
N GLY A 19 10.81 -7.55 4.64
CA GLY A 19 10.93 -8.74 3.82
C GLY A 19 12.04 -8.68 2.76
N SER A 20 12.35 -9.83 2.19
CA SER A 20 13.43 -10.01 1.21
C SER A 20 13.22 -9.22 -0.10
N SER A 21 12.00 -8.79 -0.40
CA SER A 21 11.69 -7.95 -1.56
C SER A 21 12.09 -6.48 -1.40
N ALA A 22 12.37 -6.01 -0.18
CA ALA A 22 12.73 -4.62 0.11
C ALA A 22 14.23 -4.32 -0.10
N ILE A 23 14.82 -4.78 -1.22
CA ILE A 23 16.26 -4.65 -1.54
C ILE A 23 16.61 -3.20 -1.89
N ALA A 24 15.84 -2.57 -2.75
CA ALA A 24 16.10 -1.22 -3.24
C ALA A 24 15.61 -0.13 -2.28
N GLY A 25 14.70 -0.46 -1.37
CA GLY A 25 14.10 0.45 -0.39
C GLY A 25 12.64 0.16 -0.13
N THR A 26 12.03 1.02 0.68
CA THR A 26 10.63 0.90 1.09
C THR A 26 9.94 2.25 0.99
N ILE A 27 8.73 2.26 0.46
CA ILE A 27 7.82 3.41 0.49
C ILE A 27 6.72 3.10 1.50
N ASN A 28 6.67 3.89 2.58
CA ASN A 28 5.65 3.77 3.61
C ASN A 28 4.65 4.92 3.48
N ILE A 29 3.37 4.58 3.25
CA ILE A 29 2.29 5.54 3.11
C ILE A 29 1.54 5.62 4.42
N ILE A 30 1.62 6.76 5.09
CA ILE A 30 0.91 7.03 6.32
C ILE A 30 -0.42 7.70 6.01
N THR A 31 -1.49 7.09 6.45
CA THR A 31 -2.85 7.61 6.25
C THR A 31 -3.28 8.49 7.42
N LYS A 32 -4.15 9.47 7.14
CA LYS A 32 -4.70 10.39 8.15
C LYS A 32 -5.47 9.65 9.22
N GLU A 33 -5.24 10.04 10.47
CA GLU A 33 -6.11 9.67 11.58
C GLU A 33 -7.14 10.78 11.84
N PRO A 34 -8.38 10.43 12.22
CA PRO A 34 -9.36 11.44 12.64
C PRO A 34 -8.93 12.06 13.97
N MET A 35 -8.66 13.36 13.96
CA MET A 35 -8.22 14.12 15.15
C MET A 35 -9.26 15.14 15.61
N ARG A 36 -10.18 15.53 14.76
CA ARG A 36 -11.25 16.51 15.02
C ARG A 36 -12.42 16.27 14.07
N ASN A 37 -13.59 16.76 14.45
CA ASN A 37 -14.74 16.75 13.56
C ASN A 37 -14.50 17.71 12.39
N SER A 38 -14.64 17.19 11.18
CA SER A 38 -14.47 17.97 9.95
C SER A 38 -15.16 17.31 8.78
N ALA A 39 -15.53 18.11 7.80
CA ALA A 39 -15.99 17.63 6.50
C ALA A 39 -15.39 18.51 5.41
N GLN A 40 -15.04 17.93 4.31
CA GLN A 40 -14.49 18.62 3.15
C GLN A 40 -15.00 17.96 1.87
N ILE A 41 -15.43 18.78 0.92
CA ILE A 41 -15.65 18.42 -0.45
C ILE A 41 -14.75 19.26 -1.33
N ALA A 42 -14.13 18.66 -2.33
CA ALA A 42 -13.35 19.37 -3.33
C ALA A 42 -13.68 18.83 -4.71
N HIS A 43 -13.76 19.72 -5.68
CA HIS A 43 -13.97 19.38 -7.08
C HIS A 43 -12.89 20.06 -7.92
N SER A 44 -12.32 19.31 -8.85
CA SER A 44 -11.35 19.80 -9.84
C SER A 44 -11.86 19.44 -11.23
N LEU A 45 -11.96 20.46 -12.07
CA LEU A 45 -12.23 20.32 -13.50
C LEU A 45 -10.96 20.74 -14.26
N THR A 46 -10.40 19.82 -15.01
CA THR A 46 -9.27 20.09 -15.92
C THR A 46 -9.71 19.91 -17.35
N MET A 47 -9.50 20.90 -18.20
CA MET A 47 -9.78 20.84 -19.64
C MET A 47 -8.51 20.42 -20.38
N ILE A 48 -8.45 19.17 -20.84
CA ILE A 48 -7.34 18.61 -21.61
C ILE A 48 -7.48 19.09 -23.05
N GLY A 49 -6.40 19.69 -23.60
CA GLY A 49 -6.42 20.26 -24.94
C GLY A 49 -7.50 21.32 -25.15
N GLY A 50 -7.99 21.93 -24.06
CA GLY A 50 -9.06 22.94 -24.10
C GLY A 50 -10.48 22.42 -24.36
N SER A 51 -10.65 21.10 -24.62
CA SER A 51 -11.92 20.54 -25.08
C SER A 51 -12.42 19.31 -24.30
N ARG A 52 -11.55 18.52 -23.71
CA ARG A 52 -11.91 17.26 -23.06
C ARG A 52 -11.86 17.38 -21.53
N PRO A 53 -12.99 17.19 -20.83
CA PRO A 53 -13.05 17.34 -19.38
C PRO A 53 -12.43 16.14 -18.63
N ASP A 54 -11.69 16.45 -17.57
CA ASP A 54 -11.30 15.54 -16.49
C ASP A 54 -11.90 16.08 -15.18
N ASN A 55 -12.96 15.45 -14.73
CA ASN A 55 -13.67 15.80 -13.51
C ASN A 55 -13.19 14.91 -12.37
N ASN A 56 -12.81 15.50 -11.25
CA ASN A 56 -12.40 14.79 -10.06
C ASN A 56 -13.04 15.40 -8.82
N THR A 57 -13.95 14.66 -8.20
CA THR A 57 -14.65 15.06 -6.97
C THR A 57 -14.14 14.21 -5.82
N THR A 58 -13.79 14.83 -4.71
CA THR A 58 -13.37 14.15 -3.49
C THR A 58 -14.19 14.62 -2.29
N VAL A 59 -14.53 13.69 -1.42
CA VAL A 59 -15.25 13.94 -0.18
C VAL A 59 -14.48 13.30 0.97
N ASN A 60 -14.31 14.04 2.06
CA ASN A 60 -13.72 13.54 3.29
C ASN A 60 -14.56 13.98 4.48
N ALA A 61 -14.74 13.12 5.47
CA ALA A 61 -15.37 13.46 6.72
C ALA A 61 -14.63 12.79 7.88
N SER A 62 -14.52 13.49 8.97
CA SER A 62 -13.89 13.01 10.21
C SER A 62 -14.82 13.27 11.38
N LEU A 63 -15.12 12.25 12.15
CA LEU A 63 -15.90 12.31 13.38
C LEU A 63 -15.06 11.72 14.51
N VAL A 64 -15.02 12.43 15.63
CA VAL A 64 -14.23 12.04 16.81
C VAL A 64 -15.09 12.29 18.04
N THR A 65 -15.08 11.36 18.98
CA THR A 65 -15.73 11.53 20.28
C THR A 65 -15.05 12.61 21.11
N ASP A 66 -15.79 13.30 21.98
CA ASP A 66 -15.26 14.40 22.81
C ASP A 66 -14.10 13.97 23.72
N ASP A 67 -14.10 12.71 24.16
CA ASP A 67 -13.04 12.11 24.97
C ASP A 67 -11.86 11.57 24.12
N HIS A 68 -11.90 11.73 22.81
CA HIS A 68 -10.91 11.24 21.84
C HIS A 68 -10.60 9.73 21.96
N LYS A 69 -11.55 8.93 22.44
CA LYS A 69 -11.38 7.48 22.53
C LYS A 69 -11.78 6.75 21.26
N ALA A 70 -12.67 7.32 20.46
CA ALA A 70 -13.06 6.75 19.18
C ALA A 70 -13.09 7.82 18.10
N GLY A 71 -12.79 7.41 16.88
CA GLY A 71 -12.91 8.27 15.72
C GLY A 71 -13.02 7.49 14.43
N ILE A 72 -13.66 8.10 13.43
CA ILE A 72 -13.78 7.55 12.08
C ILE A 72 -13.46 8.64 11.05
N TYR A 73 -12.65 8.29 10.08
CA TYR A 73 -12.35 9.08 8.89
C TYR A 73 -12.94 8.39 7.68
N LEU A 74 -13.86 9.04 7.01
CA LEU A 74 -14.50 8.61 5.78
C LEU A 74 -13.85 9.34 4.60
N PHE A 75 -13.64 8.65 3.50
CA PHE A 75 -13.16 9.26 2.26
C PHE A 75 -13.85 8.66 1.04
N GLY A 76 -14.06 9.52 0.05
CA GLY A 76 -14.63 9.14 -1.23
C GLY A 76 -13.99 9.93 -2.36
N GLN A 77 -13.91 9.34 -3.54
CA GLN A 77 -13.45 9.97 -4.77
C GLN A 77 -14.26 9.44 -5.95
N GLY A 78 -14.70 10.34 -6.80
CA GLY A 78 -15.23 10.04 -8.13
C GLY A 78 -14.41 10.79 -9.17
N ARG A 79 -13.89 10.09 -10.17
CA ARG A 79 -13.16 10.70 -11.29
C ARG A 79 -13.72 10.21 -12.61
N HIS A 80 -13.93 11.14 -13.52
CA HIS A 80 -14.33 10.86 -14.89
C HIS A 80 -13.51 11.73 -15.84
N ARG A 81 -12.68 11.08 -16.66
CA ARG A 81 -11.88 11.72 -17.71
C ARG A 81 -12.32 11.21 -19.07
N ALA A 82 -12.66 12.12 -19.97
CA ALA A 82 -12.89 11.81 -21.37
C ALA A 82 -11.57 11.40 -22.05
N SER A 83 -11.66 10.57 -23.08
CA SER A 83 -10.51 10.28 -23.94
C SER A 83 -10.06 11.54 -24.69
N TYR A 84 -8.77 11.63 -24.97
CA TYR A 84 -8.19 12.74 -25.72
C TYR A 84 -7.25 12.20 -26.81
N ASP A 85 -7.54 12.59 -28.01
CA ASP A 85 -6.76 12.41 -29.23
C ASP A 85 -6.10 13.77 -29.51
N HIS A 86 -4.77 13.83 -29.47
CA HIS A 86 -4.01 15.08 -29.55
C HIS A 86 -3.77 15.54 -30.98
N ASP A 87 -3.43 14.64 -31.87
CA ASP A 87 -3.05 14.92 -33.25
C ASP A 87 -4.14 14.66 -34.28
N GLY A 88 -5.28 14.10 -33.85
CA GLY A 88 -6.47 13.89 -34.68
C GLY A 88 -6.37 12.68 -35.58
N ASP A 89 -5.51 11.71 -35.25
CA ASP A 89 -5.31 10.48 -36.03
C ASP A 89 -6.37 9.39 -35.72
N GLY A 90 -7.26 9.66 -34.76
CA GLY A 90 -8.33 8.76 -34.31
C GLY A 90 -7.92 7.83 -33.16
N TYR A 91 -6.68 7.91 -32.68
CA TYR A 91 -6.18 7.17 -31.53
C TYR A 91 -6.04 8.07 -30.31
N SER A 92 -6.27 7.55 -29.14
CA SER A 92 -6.21 8.33 -27.91
C SER A 92 -4.84 8.27 -27.26
N GLU A 93 -4.12 9.41 -27.12
CA GLU A 93 -2.92 9.52 -26.28
C GLU A 93 -3.27 9.48 -24.80
N LEU A 94 -4.47 9.94 -24.45
CA LEU A 94 -5.04 9.80 -23.12
C LEU A 94 -6.34 9.02 -23.18
N GLY A 95 -6.34 7.83 -22.65
CA GLY A 95 -7.53 6.98 -22.60
C GLY A 95 -8.61 7.54 -21.67
N LYS A 96 -9.85 7.13 -21.90
CA LYS A 96 -10.98 7.32 -21.00
C LYS A 96 -10.68 6.71 -19.63
N LEU A 97 -11.08 7.38 -18.55
CA LEU A 97 -10.94 6.88 -17.19
C LEU A 97 -12.21 7.17 -16.38
N GLU A 98 -12.73 6.15 -15.74
CA GLU A 98 -13.80 6.24 -14.75
C GLU A 98 -13.33 5.58 -13.46
N GLY A 99 -13.26 6.33 -12.37
CA GLY A 99 -12.76 5.82 -11.09
C GLY A 99 -13.73 6.19 -9.96
N LYS A 100 -13.97 5.22 -9.08
CA LYS A 100 -14.73 5.41 -7.85
C LYS A 100 -13.96 4.77 -6.71
N THR A 101 -13.75 5.52 -5.64
CA THR A 101 -13.13 5.04 -4.41
C THR A 101 -14.00 5.41 -3.24
N LEU A 102 -14.21 4.48 -2.35
CA LEU A 102 -14.87 4.70 -1.07
C LEU A 102 -14.11 3.92 0.01
N GLY A 103 -13.97 4.51 1.19
CA GLY A 103 -13.36 3.81 2.29
C GLY A 103 -13.45 4.59 3.59
N PHE A 104 -12.96 3.92 4.64
CA PHE A 104 -12.89 4.53 5.96
C PHE A 104 -11.71 3.97 6.75
N ARG A 105 -11.31 4.74 7.75
CA ARG A 105 -10.39 4.33 8.80
C ARG A 105 -10.96 4.75 10.14
N SER A 106 -11.04 3.83 11.08
CA SER A 106 -11.55 4.09 12.42
C SER A 106 -10.55 3.65 13.47
N TYR A 107 -10.63 4.27 14.63
CA TYR A 107 -9.90 3.81 15.80
C TYR A 107 -10.79 3.76 17.05
N LEU A 108 -10.42 2.87 17.95
CA LEU A 108 -10.98 2.77 19.29
C LEU A 108 -9.83 2.59 20.31
N LYS A 109 -9.68 3.53 21.23
CA LYS A 109 -8.78 3.36 22.39
C LYS A 109 -9.51 2.49 23.43
N THR A 110 -9.08 1.25 23.54
CA THR A 110 -9.65 0.28 24.49
C THR A 110 -9.16 0.53 25.92
N SER A 111 -8.03 1.25 26.05
CA SER A 111 -7.50 1.79 27.30
C SER A 111 -6.61 3.00 27.00
N ASN A 112 -6.00 3.60 28.05
CA ASN A 112 -4.99 4.67 27.88
C ASN A 112 -3.72 4.17 27.18
N TYR A 113 -3.50 2.87 27.14
CA TYR A 113 -2.30 2.24 26.62
C TYR A 113 -2.56 1.32 25.42
N SER A 114 -3.80 1.23 24.95
CA SER A 114 -4.17 0.33 23.84
C SER A 114 -5.12 0.99 22.86
N LYS A 115 -4.87 0.70 21.59
CA LYS A 115 -5.65 1.22 20.45
C LYS A 115 -5.91 0.13 19.44
N LEU A 116 -7.15 -0.02 19.02
CA LEU A 116 -7.59 -0.82 17.90
C LEU A 116 -7.82 0.13 16.72
N THR A 117 -7.30 -0.22 15.55
CA THR A 117 -7.51 0.52 14.29
C THR A 117 -8.08 -0.45 13.27
N PHE A 118 -9.13 -0.02 12.57
CA PHE A 118 -9.74 -0.76 11.48
C PHE A 118 -9.84 0.13 10.25
N GLU A 119 -9.52 -0.42 9.08
CA GLU A 119 -9.63 0.27 7.80
C GLU A 119 -10.22 -0.63 6.72
N TYR A 120 -10.94 -0.01 5.80
CA TYR A 120 -11.49 -0.66 4.62
C TYR A 120 -11.55 0.33 3.46
N HIS A 121 -11.31 -0.17 2.25
CA HIS A 121 -11.51 0.58 1.03
C HIS A 121 -12.01 -0.31 -0.11
N ASN A 122 -12.82 0.29 -0.97
CA ASN A 122 -13.23 -0.25 -2.25
C ASN A 122 -12.79 0.71 -3.35
N ILE A 123 -12.19 0.18 -4.40
CA ILE A 123 -11.79 0.93 -5.60
C ILE A 123 -12.38 0.21 -6.82
N SER A 124 -13.09 0.96 -7.65
CA SER A 124 -13.54 0.54 -8.97
C SER A 124 -12.94 1.50 -9.99
N GLU A 125 -12.19 0.97 -10.95
CA GLU A 125 -11.53 1.79 -11.96
C GLU A 125 -11.65 1.14 -13.34
N PHE A 126 -12.23 1.87 -14.27
CA PHE A 126 -12.29 1.52 -15.68
C PHE A 126 -11.38 2.45 -16.48
N ARG A 127 -10.53 1.88 -17.32
CA ARG A 127 -9.69 2.60 -18.28
C ARG A 127 -9.85 2.03 -19.67
N ARG A 128 -9.85 2.89 -20.67
CA ARG A 128 -9.86 2.48 -22.07
C ARG A 128 -9.13 3.47 -22.95
N GLY A 129 -8.16 2.98 -23.72
CA GLY A 129 -7.44 3.70 -24.77
C GLY A 129 -7.45 2.94 -26.08
N GLY A 130 -6.98 3.57 -27.15
CA GLY A 130 -6.97 3.07 -28.52
C GLY A 130 -7.89 3.88 -29.41
N ASN A 131 -8.50 3.25 -30.40
CA ASN A 131 -9.43 3.90 -31.34
C ASN A 131 -10.85 3.33 -31.22
N LEU A 132 -11.80 3.94 -31.92
CA LEU A 132 -13.20 3.49 -32.05
C LEU A 132 -13.81 3.16 -30.68
N LEU A 133 -13.64 4.06 -29.69
CA LEU A 133 -13.95 3.81 -28.28
C LEU A 133 -15.43 3.53 -27.98
N ASP A 134 -16.34 3.74 -28.93
CA ASP A 134 -17.76 3.44 -28.82
C ASP A 134 -18.09 1.98 -29.19
N LEU A 135 -17.17 1.26 -29.84
CA LEU A 135 -17.35 -0.14 -30.23
C LEU A 135 -16.82 -1.08 -29.12
N PRO A 136 -17.25 -2.37 -29.12
CA PRO A 136 -16.62 -3.39 -28.27
C PRO A 136 -15.10 -3.47 -28.53
N PRO A 137 -14.26 -3.79 -27.54
CA PRO A 137 -12.81 -3.80 -27.68
C PRO A 137 -12.29 -4.66 -28.86
N HIS A 138 -12.90 -5.82 -29.10
CA HIS A 138 -12.51 -6.77 -30.16
C HIS A 138 -13.02 -6.36 -31.56
N GLU A 139 -13.73 -5.24 -31.70
CA GLU A 139 -14.17 -4.67 -32.98
C GLU A 139 -13.34 -3.47 -33.40
N THR A 140 -12.36 -3.09 -32.60
CA THR A 140 -11.46 -1.94 -32.81
C THR A 140 -10.13 -2.38 -33.44
N ASP A 141 -9.41 -1.45 -34.04
CA ASP A 141 -8.12 -1.75 -34.65
C ASP A 141 -7.03 -1.98 -33.58
N ILE A 142 -7.09 -1.20 -32.48
CA ILE A 142 -6.26 -1.40 -31.29
C ILE A 142 -7.00 -0.88 -30.04
N THR A 143 -6.98 -1.66 -28.97
CA THR A 143 -7.55 -1.26 -27.68
C THR A 143 -6.73 -1.81 -26.52
N GLU A 144 -6.49 -0.93 -25.55
CA GLU A 144 -6.13 -1.28 -24.19
C GLU A 144 -7.31 -0.94 -23.28
N GLN A 145 -7.88 -1.95 -22.62
CA GLN A 145 -8.98 -1.76 -21.68
C GLN A 145 -8.72 -2.54 -20.39
N THR A 146 -9.00 -1.91 -19.27
CA THR A 146 -8.98 -2.56 -17.95
C THR A 146 -10.17 -2.13 -17.11
N ASP A 147 -10.79 -3.09 -16.43
CA ASP A 147 -11.79 -2.88 -15.38
C ASP A 147 -11.29 -3.53 -14.10
N HIS A 148 -10.97 -2.71 -13.10
CA HIS A 148 -10.45 -3.15 -11.81
C HIS A 148 -11.50 -2.97 -10.72
N GLN A 149 -11.64 -4.01 -9.89
CA GLN A 149 -12.39 -3.97 -8.64
C GLN A 149 -11.49 -4.45 -7.51
N ILE A 150 -11.16 -3.54 -6.59
CA ILE A 150 -10.26 -3.80 -5.48
C ILE A 150 -11.01 -3.58 -4.18
N ASN A 151 -10.99 -4.59 -3.31
CA ASN A 151 -11.48 -4.49 -1.95
C ASN A 151 -10.33 -4.80 -1.01
N GLY A 152 -10.02 -3.90 -0.12
CA GLY A 152 -8.92 -4.07 0.82
C GLY A 152 -9.25 -3.51 2.19
N GLY A 153 -8.56 -4.02 3.19
CA GLY A 153 -8.73 -3.53 4.55
C GLY A 153 -7.75 -4.16 5.52
N GLY A 154 -7.78 -3.69 6.74
CA GLY A 154 -6.87 -4.16 7.78
C GLY A 154 -7.35 -3.87 9.18
N LEU A 155 -6.82 -4.64 10.11
CA LEU A 155 -7.02 -4.51 11.54
C LEU A 155 -5.66 -4.40 12.21
N LYS A 156 -5.50 -3.46 13.13
CA LYS A 156 -4.28 -3.24 13.88
C LYS A 156 -4.59 -3.02 15.35
N PHE A 157 -3.88 -3.72 16.22
CA PHE A 157 -3.94 -3.53 17.66
C PHE A 157 -2.57 -3.10 18.19
N ASP A 158 -2.51 -1.94 18.81
CA ASP A 158 -1.33 -1.40 19.49
C ASP A 158 -1.53 -1.50 21.01
N LEU A 159 -0.55 -2.02 21.73
CA LEU A 159 -0.54 -2.10 23.19
C LEU A 159 0.82 -1.59 23.71
N PHE A 160 0.78 -0.70 24.69
CA PHE A 160 1.94 -0.15 25.41
C PHE A 160 1.87 -0.54 26.89
N SER A 161 3.01 -0.76 27.51
CA SER A 161 3.10 -0.81 28.97
C SER A 161 2.90 0.58 29.58
N ARG A 162 2.64 0.65 30.88
CA ARG A 162 2.45 1.93 31.60
C ARG A 162 3.69 2.81 31.61
N ASP A 163 4.85 2.19 31.58
CA ASP A 163 6.16 2.85 31.53
C ASP A 163 6.65 3.15 30.11
N TYR A 164 5.86 2.72 29.08
CA TYR A 164 6.16 2.86 27.66
C TYR A 164 7.42 2.10 27.17
N HIS A 165 8.07 1.28 28.01
CA HIS A 165 9.21 0.48 27.60
C HIS A 165 8.83 -0.69 26.70
N HIS A 166 7.61 -1.25 26.86
CA HIS A 166 7.11 -2.35 26.06
C HIS A 166 6.05 -1.88 25.08
N ARG A 167 6.19 -2.32 23.85
CA ARG A 167 5.18 -2.10 22.80
C ARG A 167 4.92 -3.40 22.07
N LEU A 168 3.65 -3.80 22.00
CA LEU A 168 3.17 -4.88 21.16
C LEU A 168 2.28 -4.30 20.06
N ASN A 169 2.53 -4.71 18.83
CA ASN A 169 1.72 -4.41 17.67
C ASN A 169 1.29 -5.71 17.01
N VAL A 170 -0.01 -5.93 16.85
CA VAL A 170 -0.58 -7.06 16.11
C VAL A 170 -1.38 -6.49 14.95
N TYR A 171 -1.18 -7.01 13.77
CA TYR A 171 -1.84 -6.49 12.57
C TYR A 171 -2.22 -7.60 11.60
N THR A 172 -3.26 -7.31 10.82
CA THR A 172 -3.63 -8.11 9.67
C THR A 172 -4.19 -7.20 8.58
N SER A 173 -3.95 -7.54 7.33
CA SER A 173 -4.58 -6.90 6.19
C SER A 173 -4.87 -7.93 5.10
N ALA A 174 -5.93 -7.65 4.33
CA ALA A 174 -6.29 -8.47 3.19
C ALA A 174 -6.73 -7.56 2.03
N GLN A 175 -6.42 -7.99 0.82
CA GLN A 175 -6.90 -7.34 -0.40
C GLN A 175 -7.32 -8.38 -1.43
N HIS A 176 -8.47 -8.15 -2.03
CA HIS A 176 -8.97 -8.93 -3.14
C HIS A 176 -9.11 -8.04 -4.37
N THR A 177 -8.43 -8.41 -5.44
CA THR A 177 -8.42 -7.71 -6.73
C THR A 177 -9.07 -8.57 -7.79
N LYS A 178 -10.01 -8.00 -8.53
CA LYS A 178 -10.53 -8.55 -9.78
C LYS A 178 -10.19 -7.59 -10.90
N ARG A 179 -9.67 -8.09 -11.99
CA ARG A 179 -9.42 -7.32 -13.20
C ARG A 179 -9.93 -8.06 -14.43
N GLN A 180 -10.75 -7.40 -15.20
CA GLN A 180 -11.04 -7.77 -16.58
C GLN A 180 -10.21 -6.87 -17.49
N SER A 181 -9.59 -7.43 -18.50
CA SER A 181 -8.73 -6.67 -19.42
C SER A 181 -8.95 -7.09 -20.87
N TYR A 182 -8.61 -6.18 -21.75
CA TYR A 182 -8.44 -6.44 -23.17
C TYR A 182 -7.18 -5.71 -23.63
N TYR A 183 -6.26 -6.43 -24.24
CA TYR A 183 -5.03 -5.89 -24.83
C TYR A 183 -4.88 -6.48 -26.22
N GLY A 184 -5.47 -5.85 -27.21
CA GLY A 184 -5.55 -6.44 -28.54
C GLY A 184 -5.44 -5.41 -29.66
N ALA A 185 -5.00 -5.91 -30.82
CA ALA A 185 -4.96 -5.20 -32.09
C ALA A 185 -5.51 -6.11 -33.19
N GLY A 186 -5.98 -5.51 -34.30
CA GLY A 186 -6.46 -6.24 -35.47
C GLY A 186 -7.76 -7.02 -35.23
N LYS A 187 -8.60 -6.54 -34.31
CA LYS A 187 -9.92 -7.13 -34.02
C LYS A 187 -9.85 -8.55 -33.44
N ASP A 188 -8.88 -8.83 -32.58
CA ASP A 188 -8.69 -10.14 -31.98
C ASP A 188 -9.77 -10.45 -30.92
N PRO A 189 -10.67 -11.44 -31.15
CA PRO A 189 -11.69 -11.82 -30.19
C PRO A 189 -11.16 -12.53 -28.95
N ASN A 190 -9.89 -12.95 -28.95
CA ASN A 190 -9.26 -13.70 -27.86
C ASN A 190 -8.38 -12.83 -26.94
N ALA A 191 -8.18 -11.53 -27.24
CA ALA A 191 -7.29 -10.65 -26.47
C ALA A 191 -7.87 -10.23 -25.11
N TYR A 192 -8.91 -10.92 -24.63
CA TYR A 192 -9.45 -10.74 -23.29
C TYR A 192 -8.61 -11.45 -22.23
N GLY A 193 -8.54 -10.83 -21.06
CA GLY A 193 -7.90 -11.39 -19.89
C GLY A 193 -8.77 -11.25 -18.65
N ASN A 194 -8.59 -12.18 -17.72
CA ASN A 194 -9.28 -12.20 -16.45
C ASN A 194 -8.28 -12.52 -15.33
N THR A 195 -8.15 -11.61 -14.38
CA THR A 195 -7.22 -11.75 -13.26
C THR A 195 -7.99 -11.70 -11.95
N THR A 196 -7.69 -12.62 -11.04
CA THR A 196 -8.07 -12.55 -9.64
C THR A 196 -6.84 -12.68 -8.79
N ASP A 197 -6.74 -11.86 -7.75
CA ASP A 197 -5.65 -11.88 -6.81
C ASP A 197 -6.17 -11.69 -5.39
N MET A 198 -5.75 -12.55 -4.46
CA MET A 198 -6.06 -12.47 -3.04
C MET A 198 -4.77 -12.42 -2.25
N THR A 199 -4.48 -11.25 -1.66
CA THR A 199 -3.36 -11.08 -0.74
C THR A 199 -3.84 -11.03 0.70
N PHE A 200 -3.07 -11.62 1.60
CA PHE A 200 -3.26 -11.54 3.04
C PHE A 200 -1.90 -11.40 3.73
N ILE A 201 -1.82 -10.52 4.72
CA ILE A 201 -0.66 -10.38 5.60
C ILE A 201 -1.16 -10.30 7.03
N GLY A 202 -0.53 -11.06 7.93
CA GLY A 202 -0.79 -10.98 9.36
C GLY A 202 0.50 -11.14 10.14
N GLY A 203 0.65 -10.38 11.21
CA GLY A 203 1.89 -10.42 12.00
C GLY A 203 1.74 -9.82 13.37
N ALA A 204 2.78 -10.08 14.16
CA ALA A 204 2.96 -9.48 15.47
C ALA A 204 4.40 -8.98 15.62
N GLN A 205 4.54 -7.80 16.17
CA GLN A 205 5.82 -7.17 16.45
C GLN A 205 5.86 -6.71 17.90
N TYR A 206 6.92 -7.05 18.59
CA TYR A 206 7.20 -6.60 19.94
C TYR A 206 8.45 -5.73 19.94
N SER A 207 8.41 -4.61 20.66
CA SER A 207 9.57 -3.74 20.87
C SER A 207 9.77 -3.49 22.35
N TYR A 208 11.03 -3.41 22.77
CA TYR A 208 11.43 -3.09 24.12
C TYR A 208 12.51 -2.01 24.13
N GLU A 209 12.31 -0.98 24.93
CA GLU A 209 13.27 0.12 25.09
C GLU A 209 14.09 -0.08 26.36
N TRP A 210 15.42 -0.23 26.19
CA TRP A 210 16.39 -0.35 27.26
C TRP A 210 16.96 1.03 27.59
N ASP A 211 16.92 1.47 28.85
CA ASP A 211 17.65 2.66 29.28
C ASP A 211 19.15 2.51 28.99
N LYS A 212 19.67 1.30 29.12
CA LYS A 212 21.03 0.94 28.74
C LYS A 212 21.13 -0.55 28.40
N CYS A 213 21.64 -0.85 27.22
CA CYS A 213 21.97 -2.19 26.78
C CYS A 213 23.44 -2.20 26.35
N LEU A 214 24.30 -2.93 27.09
CA LEU A 214 25.75 -2.96 26.91
C LEU A 214 26.41 -1.58 27.17
N PHE A 215 26.42 -0.68 26.18
CA PHE A 215 27.19 0.56 26.20
C PHE A 215 26.34 1.84 26.03
N MET A 216 25.09 1.74 25.54
CA MET A 216 24.19 2.91 25.40
C MET A 216 22.71 2.50 25.40
N PRO A 217 21.76 3.44 25.43
CA PRO A 217 20.34 3.13 25.26
C PRO A 217 20.10 2.38 23.98
N ALA A 218 19.13 1.44 24.01
CA ALA A 218 18.83 0.61 22.86
C ALA A 218 17.35 0.28 22.75
N THR A 219 16.91 -0.01 21.52
CA THR A 219 15.57 -0.52 21.22
C THR A 219 15.70 -1.88 20.56
N PHE A 220 15.20 -2.90 21.22
CA PHE A 220 14.99 -4.21 20.63
C PHE A 220 13.67 -4.21 19.87
N THR A 221 13.62 -4.85 18.69
CA THR A 221 12.40 -5.11 17.93
C THR A 221 12.48 -6.52 17.36
N GLY A 222 11.47 -7.33 17.63
CA GLY A 222 11.37 -8.68 17.07
C GLY A 222 9.92 -9.02 16.75
N GLY A 223 9.69 -9.95 15.84
CA GLY A 223 8.36 -10.32 15.43
C GLY A 223 8.31 -11.51 14.50
N ALA A 224 7.06 -11.85 14.17
CA ALA A 224 6.74 -12.86 13.18
C ALA A 224 5.65 -12.34 12.24
N GLU A 225 5.69 -12.79 11.00
CA GLU A 225 4.76 -12.39 9.95
C GLU A 225 4.44 -13.59 9.06
N TYR A 226 3.22 -13.66 8.60
CA TYR A 226 2.79 -14.57 7.58
C TYR A 226 2.15 -13.79 6.44
N SER A 227 2.58 -14.08 5.22
CA SER A 227 1.96 -13.55 4.00
C SER A 227 1.46 -14.68 3.11
N TYR A 228 0.35 -14.39 2.46
CA TYR A 228 -0.34 -15.25 1.51
C TYR A 228 -0.68 -14.44 0.28
N ASP A 229 -0.49 -15.03 -0.90
CA ASP A 229 -0.83 -14.47 -2.19
C ASP A 229 -1.34 -15.58 -3.11
N ASP A 230 -2.54 -15.42 -3.68
CA ASP A 230 -3.14 -16.36 -4.63
C ASP A 230 -3.53 -15.61 -5.90
N LEU A 231 -2.66 -15.70 -6.90
CA LEU A 231 -2.82 -15.08 -8.20
C LEU A 231 -3.32 -16.09 -9.23
N ARG A 232 -4.39 -15.70 -9.93
CA ARG A 232 -4.86 -16.37 -11.15
C ARG A 232 -5.00 -15.34 -12.25
N ASP A 233 -4.30 -15.55 -13.36
CA ASP A 233 -4.28 -14.65 -14.50
C ASP A 233 -4.42 -15.46 -15.80
N GLU A 234 -5.51 -15.25 -16.50
CA GLU A 234 -5.82 -15.88 -17.78
C GLU A 234 -5.81 -14.80 -18.86
N MET A 235 -4.98 -14.99 -19.87
CA MET A 235 -4.84 -14.10 -21.04
C MET A 235 -4.94 -14.95 -22.29
N LEU A 236 -6.14 -15.14 -22.82
CA LEU A 236 -6.41 -16.05 -23.94
C LEU A 236 -5.64 -15.66 -25.20
N GLY A 237 -5.59 -14.39 -25.56
CA GLY A 237 -4.87 -13.92 -26.75
C GLY A 237 -3.36 -14.16 -26.72
N TYR A 238 -2.78 -14.34 -25.55
CA TYR A 238 -1.36 -14.68 -25.36
C TYR A 238 -1.15 -16.16 -25.05
N ASN A 239 -2.23 -16.96 -25.03
CA ASN A 239 -2.22 -18.35 -24.58
C ASN A 239 -1.47 -18.54 -23.26
N ARG A 240 -1.72 -17.63 -22.30
CA ARG A 240 -1.05 -17.59 -21.01
C ARG A 240 -2.05 -17.79 -19.89
N THR A 241 -1.77 -18.77 -19.05
CA THR A 241 -2.44 -18.95 -17.76
C THR A 241 -1.41 -19.03 -16.66
N ILE A 242 -1.55 -18.17 -15.66
CA ILE A 242 -0.75 -18.17 -14.42
C ILE A 242 -1.70 -18.54 -13.29
N ALA A 243 -1.32 -19.57 -12.53
CA ALA A 243 -1.97 -19.92 -11.27
C ALA A 243 -0.87 -20.14 -10.25
N GLN A 244 -0.74 -19.24 -9.30
CA GLN A 244 0.35 -19.26 -8.35
C GLN A 244 -0.16 -18.94 -6.95
N THR A 245 0.15 -19.82 -6.00
CA THR A 245 -0.16 -19.60 -4.58
C THR A 245 1.14 -19.55 -3.79
N VAL A 246 1.37 -18.44 -3.13
CA VAL A 246 2.57 -18.14 -2.37
C VAL A 246 2.25 -18.05 -0.88
N HIS A 247 3.04 -18.72 -0.07
CA HIS A 247 3.01 -18.63 1.39
C HIS A 247 4.41 -18.30 1.90
N ILE A 248 4.54 -17.28 2.73
CA ILE A 248 5.81 -16.92 3.37
C ILE A 248 5.60 -16.79 4.86
N GLY A 249 6.24 -17.65 5.63
CA GLY A 249 6.36 -17.52 7.07
C GLY A 249 7.69 -16.86 7.42
N SER A 250 7.67 -15.84 8.26
CA SER A 250 8.83 -15.01 8.56
C SER A 250 9.01 -14.80 10.04
N ALA A 251 10.26 -14.72 10.50
CA ALA A 251 10.63 -14.27 11.83
C ALA A 251 11.81 -13.29 11.72
N PHE A 252 11.78 -12.22 12.50
CA PHE A 252 12.83 -11.21 12.48
C PHE A 252 13.14 -10.68 13.87
N ALA A 253 14.39 -10.25 14.05
CA ALA A 253 14.82 -9.54 15.25
C ALA A 253 15.92 -8.53 14.89
N GLN A 254 15.89 -7.39 15.56
CA GLN A 254 16.94 -6.38 15.48
C GLN A 254 17.12 -5.64 16.79
N ASN A 255 18.29 -5.07 16.99
CA ASN A 255 18.57 -4.16 18.07
C ASN A 255 19.24 -2.88 17.54
N GLU A 256 18.74 -1.72 17.94
CA GLU A 256 19.31 -0.42 17.62
C GLU A 256 19.81 0.24 18.89
N TRP A 257 21.13 0.49 18.97
CA TRP A 257 21.76 1.32 19.99
C TRP A 257 21.87 2.73 19.48
N LYS A 258 21.39 3.72 20.26
CA LYS A 258 21.28 5.08 19.77
C LYS A 258 21.54 6.12 20.85
N ASN A 259 22.31 7.14 20.48
CA ASN A 259 22.43 8.41 21.19
C ASN A 259 22.44 9.58 20.18
N ASP A 260 22.72 10.79 20.64
CA ASP A 260 22.71 11.99 19.79
C ASP A 260 23.72 11.92 18.62
N ARG A 261 24.87 11.30 18.85
CA ARG A 261 25.97 11.22 17.87
C ARG A 261 25.96 9.94 17.06
N TRP A 262 25.65 8.81 17.67
CA TRP A 262 25.77 7.48 17.05
C TRP A 262 24.45 6.73 17.03
N SER A 263 24.24 5.96 16.01
CA SER A 263 23.26 4.87 15.98
C SER A 263 23.89 3.66 15.31
N PHE A 264 23.78 2.50 15.96
CA PHE A 264 24.22 1.20 15.49
C PHE A 264 23.00 0.29 15.45
N LEU A 265 22.71 -0.30 14.32
CA LEU A 265 21.63 -1.27 14.16
C LEU A 265 22.21 -2.58 13.65
N ILE A 266 21.83 -3.67 14.29
CA ILE A 266 22.10 -5.04 13.84
C ILE A 266 20.79 -5.81 13.92
N GLY A 267 20.51 -6.60 12.89
CA GLY A 267 19.32 -7.45 12.85
C GLY A 267 19.38 -8.48 11.75
N GLY A 268 18.37 -9.31 11.71
CA GLY A 268 18.20 -10.32 10.68
C GLY A 268 16.76 -10.78 10.58
N ARG A 269 16.45 -11.35 9.44
CA ARG A 269 15.15 -11.95 9.13
C ARG A 269 15.35 -13.32 8.50
N LEU A 270 14.49 -14.25 8.86
CA LEU A 270 14.37 -15.57 8.26
C LEU A 270 13.03 -15.65 7.55
N ASP A 271 13.03 -15.99 6.26
CA ASP A 271 11.84 -16.20 5.46
C ASP A 271 11.81 -17.65 4.96
N LYS A 272 10.69 -18.35 5.18
CA LYS A 272 10.41 -19.65 4.58
C LYS A 272 9.27 -19.51 3.59
N HIS A 273 9.62 -19.68 2.33
CA HIS A 273 8.71 -19.62 1.18
C HIS A 273 8.27 -21.04 0.78
N ASN A 274 6.99 -21.26 0.46
CA ASN A 274 6.50 -22.58 0.05
C ASN A 274 7.11 -23.09 -1.27
N MET A 275 7.53 -22.20 -2.15
CA MET A 275 8.13 -22.55 -3.45
C MET A 275 9.66 -22.73 -3.40
N MET A 276 10.29 -22.64 -2.20
CA MET A 276 11.73 -22.77 -2.03
C MET A 276 12.05 -23.79 -0.95
N ASP A 277 13.02 -24.65 -1.20
CA ASP A 277 13.41 -25.71 -0.26
C ASP A 277 14.21 -25.17 0.95
N HIS A 278 14.90 -24.06 0.78
CA HIS A 278 15.73 -23.46 1.83
C HIS A 278 15.08 -22.24 2.47
N VAL A 279 15.52 -21.91 3.66
CA VAL A 279 15.19 -20.66 4.37
C VAL A 279 16.09 -19.56 3.85
N ILE A 280 15.53 -18.40 3.58
CA ILE A 280 16.26 -17.21 3.19
C ILE A 280 16.63 -16.44 4.45
N PHE A 281 17.92 -16.15 4.63
CA PHE A 281 18.41 -15.29 5.71
C PHE A 281 18.80 -13.92 5.15
N SER A 282 18.20 -12.86 5.70
CA SER A 282 18.45 -11.46 5.34
C SER A 282 19.09 -10.72 6.51
N PRO A 283 20.43 -10.60 6.57
CA PRO A 283 21.10 -9.80 7.59
C PRO A 283 20.93 -8.31 7.33
N ARG A 284 20.98 -7.51 8.41
CA ARG A 284 20.95 -6.05 8.35
C ARG A 284 21.95 -5.47 9.35
N ALA A 285 22.76 -4.53 8.88
CA ALA A 285 23.58 -3.67 9.72
C ALA A 285 23.49 -2.23 9.19
N ASN A 286 23.48 -1.28 10.09
CA ASN A 286 23.50 0.15 9.74
C ASN A 286 24.25 0.94 10.80
N VAL A 287 25.04 1.89 10.37
CA VAL A 287 25.76 2.83 11.25
C VAL A 287 25.42 4.25 10.82
N ARG A 288 25.06 5.07 11.79
CA ARG A 288 24.87 6.51 11.60
C ARG A 288 25.81 7.26 12.55
N PHE A 289 26.47 8.27 12.02
CA PHE A 289 27.31 9.18 12.79
C PHE A 289 26.93 10.63 12.49
N ASN A 290 26.65 11.40 13.51
CA ASN A 290 26.35 12.83 13.45
C ASN A 290 27.53 13.59 14.06
N PRO A 291 28.55 14.00 13.28
CA PRO A 291 29.66 14.81 13.81
C PRO A 291 29.20 16.16 14.35
N THR A 292 28.18 16.75 13.73
CA THR A 292 27.48 17.97 14.19
C THR A 292 25.97 17.77 14.08
N LYS A 293 25.17 18.75 14.56
CA LYS A 293 23.71 18.71 14.45
C LYS A 293 23.24 18.77 12.99
N ASP A 294 24.04 19.34 12.10
CA ASP A 294 23.69 19.59 10.70
C ASP A 294 24.27 18.55 9.72
N ILE A 295 25.18 17.69 10.19
CA ILE A 295 25.85 16.68 9.36
C ILE A 295 25.44 15.29 9.84
N ASN A 296 24.89 14.50 8.91
CA ASN A 296 24.49 13.11 9.15
C ASN A 296 25.18 12.21 8.13
N LEU A 297 26.04 11.33 8.61
CA LEU A 297 26.73 10.30 7.81
C LEU A 297 26.05 8.96 8.07
N ARG A 298 25.72 8.20 7.02
CA ARG A 298 25.08 6.89 7.09
C ARG A 298 25.82 5.89 6.23
N MET A 299 25.97 4.67 6.77
CA MET A 299 26.60 3.55 6.10
C MET A 299 25.76 2.30 6.28
#